data_c56ac5cd1bc58d5faf7fb53b906c4c8a
#
_entry.id   c56ac5cd1bc58d5faf7fb53b906c4c8a
#
_cell.length_a   1.000
_cell.length_b   1.000
_cell.length_c   1.000
_cell.angle_alpha   90.00
_cell.angle_beta   90.00
_cell.angle_gamma   90.00
#
_symmetry.space_group_name_H-M   'P 1'
#
loop_
_entity.id
_entity.type
_entity.pdbx_description
1 polymer ?
#
loop_
_entity_poly.entity_id
_entity_poly.type
_entity_poly.pdbx_seq_one_letter_code
_entity_poly.pdbx_strand_id
1 'polypeptide(L)'
;LVKWIGQQALKRTFTSLADETGVVEGTIRNIFRDYINELEQTVRFETPKWMGIDEIHIINKPRCVVSNIQNNTIVDMLHNRNKDTVAKYLFKMPNRDQVQYVAMDMWTPYRDAVTAVLPDATIVIDKFHVVRMANYAMEKARKGLRGELTIKQKRGLMHDRFVLLKRE
;
A
#
# COMPACT_ATOMS: atom_id res chain seq x y z
N LEU A 1 -4.89 11.25 -32.60
CA LEU A 1 -4.35 12.22 -31.61
C LEU A 1 -4.92 11.95 -30.22
N VAL A 2 -6.27 11.91 -30.02
CA VAL A 2 -6.91 11.74 -28.71
C VAL A 2 -6.42 10.50 -27.97
N LYS A 3 -6.48 9.30 -28.60
CA LYS A 3 -6.01 8.06 -28.01
C LYS A 3 -4.52 8.11 -27.67
N TRP A 4 -3.72 8.71 -28.53
CA TRP A 4 -2.28 8.89 -28.29
C TRP A 4 -2.03 9.78 -27.08
N ILE A 5 -2.73 10.93 -26.96
CA ILE A 5 -2.65 11.81 -25.79
C ILE A 5 -3.00 11.04 -24.52
N GLY A 6 -4.09 10.28 -24.51
CA GLY A 6 -4.49 9.45 -23.36
C GLY A 6 -3.39 8.48 -22.92
N GLN A 7 -2.77 7.79 -23.87
CA GLN A 7 -1.65 6.86 -23.61
C GLN A 7 -0.39 7.58 -23.08
N GLN A 8 -0.03 8.73 -23.66
CA GLN A 8 1.14 9.50 -23.24
C GLN A 8 0.95 10.13 -21.85
N ALA A 9 -0.27 10.52 -21.51
CA ALA A 9 -0.61 11.10 -20.21
C ALA A 9 -0.45 10.14 -19.02
N LEU A 10 -0.31 8.83 -19.26
CA LEU A 10 0.13 7.85 -18.25
C LEU A 10 1.60 8.00 -17.83
N LYS A 11 2.42 8.64 -18.66
CA LYS A 11 3.89 8.66 -18.50
C LYS A 11 4.48 10.08 -18.46
N ARG A 12 3.70 11.08 -18.84
CA ARG A 12 4.14 12.46 -19.01
C ARG A 12 3.18 13.43 -18.33
N THR A 13 3.68 14.63 -18.01
CA THR A 13 2.85 15.71 -17.46
C THR A 13 1.91 16.28 -18.53
N PHE A 14 0.77 16.78 -18.12
CA PHE A 14 -0.20 17.42 -19.02
C PHE A 14 0.40 18.66 -19.68
N THR A 15 1.21 19.44 -18.95
CA THR A 15 1.93 20.59 -19.49
C THR A 15 2.86 20.20 -20.63
N SER A 16 3.68 19.16 -20.46
CA SER A 16 4.57 18.66 -21.52
C SER A 16 3.83 18.23 -22.77
N LEU A 17 2.64 17.65 -22.60
CA LEU A 17 1.79 17.26 -23.74
C LEU A 17 1.12 18.48 -24.38
N ALA A 18 0.76 19.49 -23.61
CA ALA A 18 0.22 20.75 -24.13
C ALA A 18 1.25 21.47 -25.01
N ASP A 19 2.49 21.56 -24.55
CA ASP A 19 3.60 22.21 -25.28
C ASP A 19 3.88 21.50 -26.62
N GLU A 20 3.84 20.15 -26.63
CA GLU A 20 4.11 19.36 -27.83
C GLU A 20 2.95 19.36 -28.82
N THR A 21 1.73 19.29 -28.34
CA THR A 21 0.54 19.10 -29.20
C THR A 21 -0.16 20.39 -29.58
N GLY A 22 0.12 21.50 -28.89
CA GLY A 22 -0.63 22.73 -28.99
C GLY A 22 -2.05 22.66 -28.38
N VAL A 23 -2.40 21.56 -27.71
CA VAL A 23 -3.71 21.37 -27.07
C VAL A 23 -3.66 21.93 -25.66
N VAL A 24 -4.68 22.71 -25.28
CA VAL A 24 -4.77 23.29 -23.93
C VAL A 24 -4.78 22.19 -22.86
N GLU A 25 -4.01 22.40 -21.77
CA GLU A 25 -3.85 21.43 -20.67
C GLU A 25 -5.19 20.91 -20.13
N GLY A 26 -6.20 21.79 -20.00
CA GLY A 26 -7.55 21.41 -19.58
C GLY A 26 -8.22 20.38 -20.49
N THR A 27 -8.00 20.49 -21.81
CA THR A 27 -8.50 19.52 -22.80
C THR A 27 -7.74 18.19 -22.67
N ILE A 28 -6.41 18.22 -22.48
CA ILE A 28 -5.61 17.01 -22.23
C ILE A 28 -6.07 16.28 -20.98
N ARG A 29 -6.37 17.01 -19.92
CA ARG A 29 -6.92 16.44 -18.68
C ARG A 29 -8.27 15.75 -18.88
N ASN A 30 -9.14 16.31 -19.69
CA ASN A 30 -10.43 15.70 -20.03
C ASN A 30 -10.22 14.43 -20.88
N ILE A 31 -9.37 14.49 -21.91
CA ILE A 31 -8.99 13.33 -22.73
C ILE A 31 -8.42 12.22 -21.87
N PHE A 32 -7.55 12.55 -20.94
CA PHE A 32 -6.97 11.54 -20.03
C PHE A 32 -8.03 10.91 -19.13
N ARG A 33 -8.93 11.70 -18.57
CA ARG A 33 -10.03 11.18 -17.74
C ARG A 33 -10.93 10.24 -18.53
N ASP A 34 -11.29 10.59 -19.75
CA ASP A 34 -12.13 9.74 -20.59
C ASP A 34 -11.40 8.45 -21.00
N TYR A 35 -10.08 8.54 -21.27
CA TYR A 35 -9.24 7.38 -21.53
C TYR A 35 -9.14 6.44 -20.33
N ILE A 36 -8.97 6.96 -19.11
CA ILE A 36 -8.98 6.16 -17.89
C ILE A 36 -10.33 5.47 -17.67
N ASN A 37 -11.44 6.19 -17.84
CA ASN A 37 -12.78 5.63 -17.73
C ASN A 37 -13.00 4.47 -18.72
N GLU A 38 -12.50 4.58 -19.95
CA GLU A 38 -12.54 3.50 -20.94
C GLU A 38 -11.69 2.29 -20.50
N LEU A 39 -10.48 2.54 -20.00
CA LEU A 39 -9.62 1.48 -19.48
C LEU A 39 -10.26 0.75 -18.29
N GLU A 40 -10.87 1.47 -17.35
CA GLU A 40 -11.55 0.89 -16.19
C GLU A 40 -12.70 -0.04 -16.58
N GLN A 41 -13.35 0.18 -17.74
CA GLN A 41 -14.38 -0.71 -18.25
C GLN A 41 -13.81 -2.02 -18.83
N THR A 42 -12.60 -2.00 -19.36
CA THR A 42 -12.00 -3.11 -20.07
C THR A 42 -11.03 -3.93 -19.24
N VAL A 43 -10.30 -3.25 -18.34
CA VAL A 43 -9.32 -3.92 -17.47
C VAL A 43 -10.05 -4.61 -16.32
N ARG A 44 -9.81 -5.90 -16.15
CA ARG A 44 -10.25 -6.69 -15.00
C ARG A 44 -9.04 -7.31 -14.36
N PHE A 45 -8.86 -7.05 -13.07
CA PHE A 45 -7.85 -7.73 -12.28
C PHE A 45 -8.42 -9.01 -11.70
N GLU A 46 -7.68 -10.08 -11.82
CA GLU A 46 -8.06 -11.35 -11.19
C GLU A 46 -7.91 -11.24 -9.68
N THR A 47 -8.82 -11.89 -8.96
CA THR A 47 -8.68 -12.01 -7.51
C THR A 47 -7.42 -12.82 -7.19
N PRO A 48 -6.46 -12.28 -6.45
CA PRO A 48 -5.21 -12.96 -6.18
C PRO A 48 -5.40 -14.08 -5.15
N LYS A 49 -4.67 -15.19 -5.32
CA LYS A 49 -4.57 -16.23 -4.27
C LYS A 49 -3.75 -15.73 -3.08
N TRP A 50 -2.73 -14.93 -3.34
CA TRP A 50 -1.88 -14.29 -2.33
C TRP A 50 -2.08 -12.78 -2.41
N MET A 51 -2.90 -12.30 -1.52
CA MET A 51 -3.31 -10.89 -1.46
C MET A 51 -2.44 -10.12 -0.49
N GLY A 52 -2.06 -8.90 -0.86
CA GLY A 52 -1.49 -7.91 0.06
C GLY A 52 -2.51 -6.81 0.35
N ILE A 53 -2.62 -6.43 1.60
CA ILE A 53 -3.40 -5.26 2.05
C ILE A 53 -2.46 -4.35 2.82
N ASP A 54 -2.27 -3.13 2.33
CA ASP A 54 -1.36 -2.16 2.94
C ASP A 54 -1.94 -0.75 2.88
N GLU A 55 -1.30 0.19 3.58
CA GLU A 55 -1.66 1.59 3.58
C GLU A 55 -0.69 2.43 2.77
N ILE A 56 -1.23 3.29 1.92
CA ILE A 56 -0.47 4.33 1.23
C ILE A 56 -1.09 5.70 1.52
N HIS A 57 -0.26 6.71 1.70
CA HIS A 57 -0.70 8.10 1.85
C HIS A 57 -0.62 8.85 0.52
N ILE A 58 -1.77 9.29 0.02
CA ILE A 58 -1.85 10.14 -1.17
C ILE A 58 -2.44 11.49 -0.75
N ILE A 59 -1.65 12.56 -0.96
CA ILE A 59 -2.03 13.93 -0.57
C ILE A 59 -2.52 13.97 0.89
N ASN A 60 -1.72 13.40 1.80
CA ASN A 60 -1.99 13.33 3.25
C ASN A 60 -3.28 12.56 3.63
N LYS A 61 -3.84 11.78 2.72
CA LYS A 61 -5.00 10.92 3.00
C LYS A 61 -4.60 9.45 2.91
N PRO A 62 -4.87 8.65 3.97
CA PRO A 62 -4.59 7.22 3.95
C PRO A 62 -5.56 6.51 3.00
N ARG A 63 -5.01 5.66 2.16
CA ARG A 63 -5.71 4.79 1.21
C ARG A 63 -5.35 3.35 1.51
N CYS A 64 -6.27 2.44 1.29
CA CYS A 64 -5.96 1.02 1.31
C CYS A 64 -5.55 0.59 -0.10
N VAL A 65 -4.42 -0.10 -0.22
CA VAL A 65 -3.96 -0.71 -1.46
C VAL A 65 -4.14 -2.21 -1.36
N VAL A 66 -4.75 -2.79 -2.37
CA VAL A 66 -4.86 -4.24 -2.53
C VAL A 66 -3.92 -4.66 -3.66
N SER A 67 -3.07 -5.63 -3.38
CA SER A 67 -2.04 -6.11 -4.32
C SER A 67 -2.11 -7.62 -4.54
N ASN A 68 -1.62 -8.06 -5.69
CA ASN A 68 -1.32 -9.46 -5.98
C ASN A 68 0.18 -9.67 -5.70
N ILE A 69 0.48 -10.40 -4.60
CA ILE A 69 1.86 -10.64 -4.17
C ILE A 69 2.59 -11.56 -5.14
N GLN A 70 1.91 -12.54 -5.74
CA GLN A 70 2.53 -13.48 -6.68
C GLN A 70 3.00 -12.78 -7.96
N ASN A 71 2.21 -11.82 -8.45
CA ASN A 71 2.48 -11.13 -9.71
C ASN A 71 3.15 -9.76 -9.51
N ASN A 72 3.35 -9.33 -8.25
CA ASN A 72 3.87 -7.99 -7.90
C ASN A 72 3.08 -6.86 -8.57
N THR A 73 1.76 -6.96 -8.58
CA THR A 73 0.86 -5.97 -9.20
C THR A 73 -0.11 -5.38 -8.19
N ILE A 74 -0.52 -4.14 -8.42
CA ILE A 74 -1.63 -3.53 -7.69
C ILE A 74 -2.92 -4.01 -8.34
N VAL A 75 -3.84 -4.51 -7.52
CA VAL A 75 -5.19 -4.93 -7.93
C VAL A 75 -6.15 -3.77 -7.86
N ASP A 76 -6.12 -3.02 -6.76
CA ASP A 76 -6.98 -1.87 -6.55
C ASP A 76 -6.45 -0.93 -5.47
N MET A 77 -7.01 0.30 -5.45
CA MET A 77 -6.73 1.30 -4.43
C MET A 77 -8.04 1.91 -3.93
N LEU A 78 -8.37 1.64 -2.68
CA LEU A 78 -9.61 2.09 -2.08
C LEU A 78 -9.52 3.55 -1.64
N HIS A 79 -10.64 4.26 -1.68
CA HIS A 79 -10.72 5.69 -1.33
C HIS A 79 -10.41 6.00 0.15
N ASN A 80 -10.45 5.01 1.02
CA ASN A 80 -9.99 5.07 2.40
C ASN A 80 -9.60 3.66 2.89
N ARG A 81 -9.10 3.58 4.14
CA ARG A 81 -8.69 2.32 4.77
C ARG A 81 -9.67 1.77 5.81
N ASN A 82 -10.86 2.34 5.93
CA ASN A 82 -11.81 1.96 6.97
C ASN A 82 -12.25 0.50 6.83
N LYS A 83 -12.47 -0.17 7.97
CA LYS A 83 -12.92 -1.57 8.03
C LYS A 83 -14.08 -1.86 7.08
N ASP A 84 -15.11 -1.02 7.11
CA ASP A 84 -16.32 -1.22 6.31
C ASP A 84 -16.04 -1.08 4.80
N THR A 85 -15.15 -0.18 4.41
CA THR A 85 -14.75 0.00 3.01
C THR A 85 -14.00 -1.23 2.52
N VAL A 86 -13.05 -1.73 3.30
CA VAL A 86 -12.27 -2.93 2.98
C VAL A 86 -13.17 -4.16 2.95
N ALA A 87 -14.02 -4.36 3.96
CA ALA A 87 -14.95 -5.48 4.00
C ALA A 87 -15.92 -5.49 2.81
N LYS A 88 -16.51 -4.34 2.48
CA LYS A 88 -17.39 -4.21 1.30
C LYS A 88 -16.67 -4.51 -0.01
N TYR A 89 -15.42 -4.07 -0.14
CA TYR A 89 -14.60 -4.36 -1.31
C TYR A 89 -14.31 -5.86 -1.44
N LEU A 90 -13.79 -6.49 -0.39
CA LEU A 90 -13.51 -7.93 -0.36
C LEU A 90 -14.77 -8.77 -0.63
N PHE A 91 -15.90 -8.36 -0.07
CA PHE A 91 -17.19 -9.06 -0.29
C PHE A 91 -17.62 -9.05 -1.75
N LYS A 92 -17.34 -7.96 -2.48
CA LYS A 92 -17.70 -7.81 -3.91
C LYS A 92 -16.70 -8.46 -4.86
N MET A 93 -15.56 -8.93 -4.38
CA MET A 93 -14.55 -9.54 -5.24
C MET A 93 -15.08 -10.84 -5.86
N PRO A 94 -14.92 -11.01 -7.18
CA PRO A 94 -15.26 -12.28 -7.83
C PRO A 94 -14.34 -13.39 -7.31
N ASN A 95 -14.83 -14.62 -7.20
CA ASN A 95 -14.06 -15.80 -6.80
C ASN A 95 -13.21 -15.57 -5.50
N ARG A 96 -13.73 -14.83 -4.54
CA ARG A 96 -13.02 -14.49 -3.30
C ARG A 96 -12.56 -15.73 -2.51
N ASP A 97 -13.28 -16.84 -2.67
CA ASP A 97 -12.98 -18.11 -1.97
C ASP A 97 -11.65 -18.74 -2.42
N GLN A 98 -11.05 -18.25 -3.52
CA GLN A 98 -9.72 -18.69 -3.95
C GLN A 98 -8.57 -18.00 -3.20
N VAL A 99 -8.85 -16.98 -2.40
CA VAL A 99 -7.83 -16.27 -1.62
C VAL A 99 -7.33 -17.20 -0.51
N GLN A 100 -6.06 -17.55 -0.55
CA GLN A 100 -5.43 -18.47 0.40
C GLN A 100 -4.68 -17.73 1.51
N TYR A 101 -3.99 -16.65 1.14
CA TYR A 101 -3.17 -15.86 2.06
C TYR A 101 -3.45 -14.39 1.90
N VAL A 102 -3.56 -13.69 3.03
CA VAL A 102 -3.65 -12.23 3.06
C VAL A 102 -2.52 -11.68 3.93
N ALA A 103 -1.52 -11.08 3.28
CA ALA A 103 -0.45 -10.37 3.97
C ALA A 103 -0.90 -8.94 4.29
N MET A 104 -0.71 -8.52 5.54
CA MET A 104 -1.11 -7.19 6.00
C MET A 104 -0.24 -6.72 7.15
N ASP A 105 -0.37 -5.45 7.51
CA ASP A 105 0.16 -4.94 8.77
C ASP A 105 -0.65 -5.47 9.98
N MET A 106 -0.24 -5.09 11.20
CA MET A 106 -0.92 -5.50 12.43
C MET A 106 -2.15 -4.64 12.77
N TRP A 107 -2.69 -3.89 11.83
CA TRP A 107 -3.82 -3.02 12.07
C TRP A 107 -5.13 -3.82 12.20
N THR A 108 -5.70 -3.79 13.39
CA THR A 108 -6.89 -4.57 13.76
C THR A 108 -8.07 -4.44 12.78
N PRO A 109 -8.43 -3.25 12.24
CA PRO A 109 -9.52 -3.13 11.30
C PRO A 109 -9.34 -3.93 10.00
N TYR A 110 -8.10 -4.11 9.50
CA TYR A 110 -7.84 -4.97 8.34
C TYR A 110 -8.05 -6.44 8.69
N ARG A 111 -7.48 -6.88 9.81
CA ARG A 111 -7.68 -8.24 10.30
C ARG A 111 -9.16 -8.57 10.45
N ASP A 112 -9.93 -7.68 11.08
CA ASP A 112 -11.35 -7.92 11.33
C ASP A 112 -12.16 -7.95 10.02
N ALA A 113 -11.82 -7.11 9.03
CA ALA A 113 -12.46 -7.13 7.72
C ALA A 113 -12.16 -8.44 6.97
N VAL A 114 -10.90 -8.88 6.97
CA VAL A 114 -10.48 -10.12 6.31
C VAL A 114 -11.11 -11.33 6.98
N THR A 115 -11.04 -11.44 8.30
CA THR A 115 -11.64 -12.57 9.03
C THR A 115 -13.15 -12.69 8.81
N ALA A 116 -13.85 -11.55 8.69
CA ALA A 116 -15.29 -11.54 8.46
C ALA A 116 -15.70 -11.97 7.05
N VAL A 117 -14.86 -11.69 6.03
CA VAL A 117 -15.23 -11.86 4.62
C VAL A 117 -14.50 -13.04 3.96
N LEU A 118 -13.30 -13.35 4.41
CA LEU A 118 -12.41 -14.41 3.92
C LEU A 118 -12.02 -15.34 5.06
N PRO A 119 -12.97 -16.08 5.65
CA PRO A 119 -12.72 -16.87 6.87
C PRO A 119 -11.70 -18.00 6.67
N ASP A 120 -11.56 -18.51 5.44
CA ASP A 120 -10.65 -19.59 5.10
C ASP A 120 -9.25 -19.11 4.72
N ALA A 121 -9.06 -17.80 4.57
CA ALA A 121 -7.77 -17.23 4.21
C ALA A 121 -6.83 -17.14 5.43
N THR A 122 -5.60 -17.58 5.27
CA THR A 122 -4.56 -17.43 6.29
C THR A 122 -4.03 -16.00 6.31
N ILE A 123 -4.14 -15.31 7.44
CA ILE A 123 -3.57 -13.99 7.63
C ILE A 123 -2.08 -14.12 7.93
N VAL A 124 -1.25 -13.41 7.16
CA VAL A 124 0.20 -13.31 7.32
C VAL A 124 0.56 -11.89 7.69
N ILE A 125 1.27 -11.72 8.80
CA ILE A 125 1.74 -10.40 9.20
C ILE A 125 3.03 -10.05 8.44
N ASP A 126 3.05 -8.86 7.83
CA ASP A 126 4.21 -8.36 7.11
C ASP A 126 5.41 -8.20 8.06
N LYS A 127 6.51 -8.89 7.71
CA LYS A 127 7.77 -8.88 8.45
C LYS A 127 8.29 -7.46 8.70
N PHE A 128 8.12 -6.54 7.76
CA PHE A 128 8.58 -5.16 7.90
C PHE A 128 7.92 -4.48 9.10
N HIS A 129 6.61 -4.64 9.27
CA HIS A 129 5.86 -4.05 10.38
C HIS A 129 6.26 -4.66 11.73
N VAL A 130 6.53 -5.97 11.78
CA VAL A 130 7.03 -6.66 12.99
C VAL A 130 8.40 -6.11 13.39
N VAL A 131 9.35 -6.03 12.44
CA VAL A 131 10.70 -5.50 12.68
C VAL A 131 10.64 -4.03 13.11
N ARG A 132 9.81 -3.22 12.47
CA ARG A 132 9.61 -1.80 12.84
C ARG A 132 9.10 -1.66 14.27
N MET A 133 8.15 -2.51 14.69
CA MET A 133 7.66 -2.51 16.07
C MET A 133 8.72 -2.91 17.08
N ALA A 134 9.50 -3.96 16.79
CA ALA A 134 10.61 -4.38 17.63
C ALA A 134 11.65 -3.25 17.78
N ASN A 135 12.01 -2.60 16.67
CA ASN A 135 12.89 -1.43 16.67
C ASN A 135 12.35 -0.27 17.53
N TYR A 136 11.06 0.00 17.42
CA TYR A 136 10.43 1.04 18.22
C TYR A 136 10.45 0.71 19.73
N ALA A 137 10.16 -0.54 20.10
CA ALA A 137 10.21 -1.00 21.47
C ALA A 137 11.61 -0.87 22.07
N MET A 138 12.64 -1.27 21.30
CA MET A 138 14.05 -1.13 21.70
C MET A 138 14.46 0.35 21.89
N GLU A 139 14.07 1.22 20.96
CA GLU A 139 14.32 2.65 21.08
C GLU A 139 13.63 3.27 22.31
N LYS A 140 12.41 2.84 22.60
CA LYS A 140 11.67 3.28 23.79
C LYS A 140 12.37 2.84 25.07
N ALA A 141 12.81 1.59 25.15
CA ALA A 141 13.58 1.07 26.30
C ALA A 141 14.90 1.84 26.47
N ARG A 142 15.67 2.02 25.38
CA ARG A 142 16.92 2.78 25.40
C ARG A 142 16.73 4.22 25.87
N LYS A 143 15.68 4.88 25.41
CA LYS A 143 15.35 6.26 25.84
C LYS A 143 14.94 6.34 27.31
N GLY A 144 14.19 5.34 27.80
CA GLY A 144 13.79 5.24 29.20
C GLY A 144 14.99 5.13 30.15
N LEU A 145 16.00 4.34 29.76
CA LEU A 145 17.23 4.15 30.55
C LEU A 145 18.22 5.34 30.48
N ARG A 146 17.97 6.32 29.62
CA ARG A 146 18.93 7.42 29.36
C ARG A 146 19.30 8.24 30.59
N GLY A 147 18.40 8.36 31.57
CA GLY A 147 18.68 9.07 32.84
C GLY A 147 19.66 8.34 33.73
N GLU A 148 19.70 7.01 33.69
CA GLU A 148 20.40 6.15 34.64
C GLU A 148 21.78 5.70 34.12
N LEU A 149 22.10 5.97 32.87
CA LEU A 149 23.32 5.47 32.21
C LEU A 149 24.43 6.53 32.12
N THR A 150 25.68 6.08 32.29
CA THR A 150 26.86 6.86 32.00
C THR A 150 27.02 7.15 30.50
N ILE A 151 27.85 8.15 30.13
CA ILE A 151 28.11 8.51 28.73
C ILE A 151 28.66 7.31 27.93
N LYS A 152 29.52 6.50 28.53
CA LYS A 152 30.11 5.31 27.90
C LYS A 152 29.05 4.25 27.60
N GLN A 153 28.15 3.99 28.55
CA GLN A 153 27.04 3.05 28.37
C GLN A 153 26.02 3.55 27.33
N LYS A 154 25.74 4.86 27.30
CA LYS A 154 24.88 5.46 26.25
C LYS A 154 25.43 5.26 24.86
N ARG A 155 26.75 5.38 24.67
CA ARG A 155 27.43 5.13 23.39
C ARG A 155 27.38 3.65 23.01
N GLY A 156 27.63 2.74 23.96
CA GLY A 156 27.52 1.29 23.74
C GLY A 156 26.12 0.92 23.23
N LEU A 157 25.07 1.29 23.94
CA LEU A 157 23.69 1.03 23.55
C LEU A 157 23.28 1.60 22.18
N MET A 158 23.92 2.67 21.73
CA MET A 158 23.70 3.17 20.36
C MET A 158 24.29 2.24 19.30
N HIS A 159 25.44 1.64 19.56
CA HIS A 159 26.08 0.69 18.64
C HIS A 159 25.41 -0.69 18.68
N ASP A 160 25.02 -1.18 19.86
CA ASP A 160 24.37 -2.47 20.06
C ASP A 160 23.02 -2.56 19.30
N ARG A 161 22.35 -1.44 19.11
CA ARG A 161 21.17 -1.35 18.25
C ARG A 161 21.43 -1.90 16.84
N PHE A 162 22.54 -1.56 16.22
CA PHE A 162 22.88 -2.03 14.87
C PHE A 162 23.27 -3.50 14.84
N VAL A 163 23.80 -4.03 15.94
CA VAL A 163 24.12 -5.46 16.07
C VAL A 163 22.84 -6.29 16.17
N LEU A 164 21.90 -5.84 17.01
CA LEU A 164 20.62 -6.54 17.23
C LEU A 164 19.67 -6.46 16.03
N LEU A 165 19.82 -5.44 15.20
CA LEU A 165 18.96 -5.18 14.02
C LEU A 165 19.63 -5.52 12.69
N LYS A 166 20.83 -6.13 12.75
CA LYS A 166 21.56 -6.55 11.55
C LYS A 166 20.71 -7.59 10.79
N ARG A 167 20.42 -7.29 9.55
CA ARG A 167 19.86 -8.29 8.63
C ARG A 167 20.96 -9.30 8.28
N GLU A 168 20.67 -10.57 8.46
CA GLU A 168 21.43 -11.62 7.81
C GLU A 168 21.16 -11.61 6.31
#